data_945e0a3050f5c20f900d3939dd632476
#
_entry.id   945e0a3050f5c20f900d3939dd632476
#
_cell.length_a   1.000
_cell.length_b   1.000
_cell.length_c   1.000
_cell.angle_alpha   90.00
_cell.angle_beta   90.00
_cell.angle_gamma   90.00
#
_symmetry.space_group_name_H-M   'P 1'
#
loop_
_entity.id
_entity.type
_entity.pdbx_description
1 polymer ?
#
loop_
_entity_poly.entity_id
_entity_poly.type
_entity_poly.pdbx_seq_one_letter_code
_entity_poly.pdbx_strand_id
1 'polypeptide(L)'
;MNIGADASSYRVGTLSYTTFGLVNLFIWMLWGDFCFSMMELLIPNLLPLYLRMHEAPNWLIGLIVGSVPAAINFVVNPIISTRSDRTRTRWGRRIPYLFFATPFVTLFLILLGWSDAIGETVHSLLLPQNSWITVSKVVIGFIVVFAVGFQFFNMFVFSVFYYIFADVVPRPLMGRFMALFRMVGTCAGFIFQRYIIGHAETHMAWIFTLVALVYLISFLLMCVFVKEGEYPPPEPRKGNMIGTYFRECFSLSFYRWFFLAIACNDASTVCRTMFNLLFAKEALGMSVDQFGKIMSVNAVISFFVLIPMGILVDKFHPLRTYMAGGILIVAANVFGFFFVRDYTSFYIVSVMLALVYVIQNASKLPMFVALLPTAQYGQFSSANAMVVSIFLILANAGGGAFVDLLGYQYIYVWDFLFTGLGLFALFMLYCGWKRRGGRESYTPPLAGEGA
;
A
#
# COMPACT_ATOMS: atom_id res chain seq x y z
N MET A 1 49.83 8.10 -2.92
CA MET A 1 48.42 8.00 -2.49
C MET A 1 48.17 6.54 -2.18
N ASN A 2 48.22 6.15 -0.92
CA ASN A 2 47.97 4.79 -0.47
C ASN A 2 46.45 4.53 -0.56
N ILE A 3 46.08 3.75 -1.55
CA ILE A 3 44.78 3.05 -1.59
C ILE A 3 44.95 1.77 -0.73
N GLY A 4 45.27 1.97 0.53
CA GLY A 4 45.22 0.96 1.57
C GLY A 4 43.80 0.88 2.07
N ALA A 5 43.09 -0.10 1.53
CA ALA A 5 41.73 -0.43 1.87
C ALA A 5 41.59 -0.69 3.37
N ASP A 6 41.06 0.25 4.10
CA ASP A 6 40.13 -0.07 5.19
C ASP A 6 38.89 -0.69 4.53
N ALA A 7 38.92 -1.99 4.41
CA ALA A 7 37.74 -2.79 4.18
C ALA A 7 36.87 -2.65 5.44
N SER A 8 36.24 -1.48 5.60
CA SER A 8 35.18 -1.26 6.57
C SER A 8 34.06 -2.23 6.20
N SER A 9 34.15 -3.43 6.74
CA SER A 9 33.17 -4.47 6.51
C SER A 9 31.87 -3.98 7.11
N TYR A 10 30.91 -3.59 6.26
CA TYR A 10 29.56 -3.31 6.68
C TYR A 10 28.96 -4.58 7.27
N ARG A 11 28.56 -4.55 8.55
CA ARG A 11 28.05 -5.72 9.27
C ARG A 11 26.59 -5.60 9.62
N VAL A 12 25.84 -6.70 9.47
CA VAL A 12 24.46 -6.88 9.94
C VAL A 12 24.37 -8.26 10.59
N GLY A 13 24.28 -8.31 11.91
CA GLY A 13 24.35 -9.59 12.63
C GLY A 13 25.62 -10.37 12.30
N THR A 14 25.49 -11.56 11.75
CA THR A 14 26.62 -12.42 11.33
C THR A 14 27.11 -12.13 9.90
N LEU A 15 26.38 -11.30 9.13
CA LEU A 15 26.75 -10.94 7.76
C LEU A 15 27.83 -9.84 7.76
N SER A 16 28.84 -10.03 6.92
CA SER A 16 29.85 -9.01 6.62
C SER A 16 29.91 -8.79 5.12
N TYR A 17 29.78 -7.55 4.68
CA TYR A 17 29.80 -7.20 3.26
C TYR A 17 31.07 -6.47 2.89
N THR A 18 31.69 -6.90 1.79
CA THR A 18 32.62 -6.08 1.04
C THR A 18 31.82 -5.01 0.27
N THR A 19 32.48 -3.96 -0.24
CA THR A 19 31.86 -2.94 -1.07
C THR A 19 31.14 -3.54 -2.28
N PHE A 20 31.76 -4.53 -2.94
CA PHE A 20 31.17 -5.25 -4.07
C PHE A 20 29.94 -6.08 -3.64
N GLY A 21 30.05 -6.80 -2.51
CA GLY A 21 28.93 -7.58 -1.96
C GLY A 21 27.73 -6.70 -1.59
N LEU A 22 27.99 -5.48 -1.08
CA LEU A 22 26.94 -4.51 -0.76
C LEU A 22 26.26 -3.95 -2.01
N VAL A 23 27.00 -3.62 -3.05
CA VAL A 23 26.45 -3.17 -4.34
C VAL A 23 25.59 -4.28 -4.95
N ASN A 24 26.08 -5.53 -4.94
CA ASN A 24 25.33 -6.68 -5.43
C ASN A 24 24.02 -6.89 -4.64
N LEU A 25 24.06 -6.78 -3.31
CA LEU A 25 22.86 -6.83 -2.45
C LEU A 25 21.85 -5.77 -2.87
N PHE A 26 22.29 -4.51 -3.03
CA PHE A 26 21.41 -3.40 -3.41
C PHE A 26 20.80 -3.63 -4.80
N ILE A 27 21.58 -4.08 -5.78
CA ILE A 27 21.08 -4.37 -7.13
C ILE A 27 19.95 -5.41 -7.07
N TRP A 28 20.15 -6.54 -6.39
CA TRP A 28 19.12 -7.59 -6.32
C TRP A 28 17.91 -7.18 -5.52
N MET A 29 18.09 -6.46 -4.41
CA MET A 29 16.97 -5.98 -3.61
C MET A 29 16.14 -4.92 -4.34
N LEU A 30 16.78 -3.98 -5.03
CA LEU A 30 16.10 -2.92 -5.79
C LEU A 30 15.46 -3.47 -7.08
N TRP A 31 16.10 -4.45 -7.74
CA TRP A 31 15.50 -5.15 -8.86
C TRP A 31 14.28 -5.96 -8.43
N GLY A 32 14.38 -6.66 -7.30
CA GLY A 32 13.24 -7.34 -6.69
C GLY A 32 12.10 -6.38 -6.37
N ASP A 33 12.40 -5.19 -5.82
CA ASP A 33 11.41 -4.14 -5.55
C ASP A 33 10.74 -3.62 -6.81
N PHE A 34 11.50 -3.39 -7.88
CA PHE A 34 10.94 -2.96 -9.16
C PHE A 34 9.88 -3.94 -9.67
N CYS A 35 10.21 -5.25 -9.68
CA CYS A 35 9.30 -6.28 -10.16
C CYS A 35 8.13 -6.50 -9.20
N PHE A 36 8.37 -6.39 -7.89
CA PHE A 36 7.33 -6.44 -6.87
C PHE A 36 6.37 -5.27 -7.01
N SER A 37 6.87 -4.05 -7.16
CA SER A 37 6.05 -2.86 -7.36
C SER A 37 5.22 -2.95 -8.64
N MET A 38 5.78 -3.47 -9.75
CA MET A 38 5.02 -3.74 -10.97
C MET A 38 3.85 -4.70 -10.75
N MET A 39 4.10 -5.79 -10.02
CA MET A 39 3.08 -6.78 -9.68
C MET A 39 1.99 -6.20 -8.77
N GLU A 40 2.37 -5.45 -7.74
CA GLU A 40 1.43 -4.78 -6.81
C GLU A 40 0.51 -3.78 -7.50
N LEU A 41 0.93 -3.17 -8.61
CA LEU A 41 0.12 -2.22 -9.37
C LEU A 41 -1.00 -2.87 -10.18
N LEU A 42 -0.93 -4.18 -10.48
CA LEU A 42 -1.94 -4.88 -11.29
C LEU A 42 -3.31 -4.84 -10.63
N ILE A 43 -3.40 -5.25 -9.38
CA ILE A 43 -4.68 -5.40 -8.69
C ILE A 43 -5.43 -4.08 -8.55
N PRO A 44 -4.87 -3.02 -7.93
CA PRO A 44 -5.64 -1.79 -7.73
C PRO A 44 -5.96 -1.04 -9.03
N ASN A 45 -5.15 -1.21 -10.08
CA ASN A 45 -5.37 -0.49 -11.35
C ASN A 45 -6.19 -1.29 -12.38
N LEU A 46 -5.97 -2.59 -12.49
CA LEU A 46 -6.60 -3.39 -13.56
C LEU A 46 -7.80 -4.21 -13.08
N LEU A 47 -7.80 -4.70 -11.83
CA LEU A 47 -8.90 -5.54 -11.36
C LEU A 47 -10.25 -4.82 -11.30
N PRO A 48 -10.37 -3.54 -10.90
CA PRO A 48 -11.61 -2.79 -11.02
C PRO A 48 -12.11 -2.70 -12.46
N LEU A 49 -11.22 -2.40 -13.41
CA LEU A 49 -11.55 -2.36 -14.83
C LEU A 49 -12.00 -3.71 -15.34
N TYR A 50 -11.28 -4.79 -14.99
CA TYR A 50 -11.59 -6.15 -15.41
C TYR A 50 -12.95 -6.64 -14.90
N LEU A 51 -13.25 -6.42 -13.63
CA LEU A 51 -14.57 -6.72 -13.06
C LEU A 51 -15.69 -5.89 -13.74
N ARG A 52 -15.40 -4.62 -14.06
CA ARG A 52 -16.37 -3.75 -14.70
C ARG A 52 -16.65 -4.14 -16.16
N MET A 53 -15.67 -4.67 -16.87
CA MET A 53 -15.88 -5.24 -18.23
C MET A 53 -16.90 -6.37 -18.25
N HIS A 54 -17.08 -7.08 -17.12
CA HIS A 54 -18.09 -8.14 -16.93
C HIS A 54 -19.34 -7.65 -16.20
N GLU A 55 -19.58 -6.33 -16.16
CA GLU A 55 -20.76 -5.70 -15.55
C GLU A 55 -20.87 -5.93 -14.02
N ALA A 56 -19.75 -6.17 -13.34
CA ALA A 56 -19.75 -6.29 -11.89
C ALA A 56 -20.17 -4.97 -11.24
N PRO A 57 -21.03 -4.98 -10.21
CA PRO A 57 -21.41 -3.77 -9.48
C PRO A 57 -20.22 -3.25 -8.65
N ASN A 58 -20.17 -1.93 -8.43
CA ASN A 58 -19.05 -1.31 -7.74
C ASN A 58 -18.89 -1.76 -6.28
N TRP A 59 -19.98 -2.14 -5.60
CA TRP A 59 -19.88 -2.73 -4.26
C TRP A 59 -19.07 -4.03 -4.25
N LEU A 60 -19.21 -4.87 -5.28
CA LEU A 60 -18.44 -6.11 -5.43
C LEU A 60 -16.97 -5.79 -5.74
N ILE A 61 -16.72 -4.80 -6.60
CA ILE A 61 -15.36 -4.30 -6.88
C ILE A 61 -14.70 -3.84 -5.56
N GLY A 62 -15.39 -2.99 -4.78
CA GLY A 62 -14.89 -2.52 -3.48
C GLY A 62 -14.62 -3.66 -2.50
N LEU A 63 -15.50 -4.66 -2.47
CA LEU A 63 -15.32 -5.84 -1.63
C LEU A 63 -14.06 -6.64 -2.00
N ILE A 64 -13.89 -6.97 -3.28
CA ILE A 64 -12.80 -7.87 -3.76
C ILE A 64 -11.46 -7.15 -3.82
N VAL A 65 -11.44 -5.91 -4.32
CA VAL A 65 -10.19 -5.16 -4.49
C VAL A 65 -9.67 -4.58 -3.17
N GLY A 66 -10.55 -4.29 -2.22
CA GLY A 66 -10.19 -3.58 -1.01
C GLY A 66 -10.52 -4.27 0.30
N SER A 67 -11.81 -4.67 0.52
CA SER A 67 -12.21 -5.23 1.82
C SER A 67 -11.59 -6.59 2.10
N VAL A 68 -11.55 -7.48 1.11
CA VAL A 68 -10.94 -8.82 1.24
C VAL A 68 -9.44 -8.73 1.52
N PRO A 69 -8.62 -7.97 0.79
CA PRO A 69 -7.22 -7.77 1.11
C PRO A 69 -7.00 -7.20 2.52
N ALA A 70 -7.81 -6.20 2.93
CA ALA A 70 -7.72 -5.61 4.26
C ALA A 70 -8.06 -6.64 5.36
N ALA A 71 -9.06 -7.50 5.15
CA ALA A 71 -9.41 -8.57 6.08
C ALA A 71 -8.33 -9.65 6.16
N ILE A 72 -7.76 -10.05 5.02
CA ILE A 72 -6.63 -10.98 4.98
C ILE A 72 -5.44 -10.39 5.73
N ASN A 73 -5.10 -9.12 5.48
CA ASN A 73 -4.03 -8.43 6.20
C ASN A 73 -4.28 -8.42 7.73
N PHE A 74 -5.49 -8.09 8.15
CA PHE A 74 -5.85 -8.04 9.56
C PHE A 74 -5.65 -9.39 10.27
N VAL A 75 -6.01 -10.50 9.63
CA VAL A 75 -5.95 -11.84 10.23
C VAL A 75 -4.58 -12.51 10.01
N VAL A 76 -4.08 -12.46 8.79
CA VAL A 76 -2.93 -13.30 8.37
C VAL A 76 -1.58 -12.63 8.69
N ASN A 77 -1.49 -11.30 8.59
CA ASN A 77 -0.23 -10.60 8.82
C ASN A 77 0.38 -10.82 10.22
N PRO A 78 -0.37 -10.79 11.35
CA PRO A 78 0.18 -11.10 12.66
C PRO A 78 0.69 -12.55 12.77
N ILE A 79 0.04 -13.49 12.07
CA ILE A 79 0.45 -14.90 12.03
C ILE A 79 1.77 -15.05 11.28
N ILE A 80 1.87 -14.43 10.10
CA ILE A 80 3.08 -14.46 9.26
C ILE A 80 4.25 -13.83 10.01
N SER A 81 4.05 -12.63 10.56
CA SER A 81 5.07 -11.89 11.32
C SER A 81 5.64 -12.77 12.44
N THR A 82 4.76 -13.33 13.28
CA THR A 82 5.18 -14.18 14.40
C THR A 82 5.88 -15.47 13.95
N ARG A 83 5.37 -16.13 12.90
CA ARG A 83 5.97 -17.37 12.39
C ARG A 83 7.31 -17.12 11.72
N SER A 84 7.40 -16.11 10.87
CA SER A 84 8.64 -15.79 10.16
C SER A 84 9.77 -15.36 11.10
N ASP A 85 9.46 -14.69 12.22
CA ASP A 85 10.44 -14.34 13.24
C ASP A 85 11.02 -15.57 13.96
N ARG A 86 10.25 -16.66 14.05
CA ARG A 86 10.65 -17.90 14.73
C ARG A 86 11.26 -18.95 13.81
N THR A 87 11.08 -18.80 12.54
CA THR A 87 11.62 -19.74 11.54
C THR A 87 13.14 -19.69 11.54
N ARG A 88 13.77 -20.88 11.49
CA ARG A 88 15.22 -21.05 11.38
C ARG A 88 15.49 -22.11 10.32
N THR A 89 16.00 -21.69 9.18
CA THR A 89 16.37 -22.60 8.09
C THR A 89 17.78 -22.28 7.60
N ARG A 90 18.32 -23.15 6.76
CA ARG A 90 19.62 -22.93 6.10
C ARG A 90 19.64 -21.72 5.18
N TRP A 91 18.45 -21.26 4.71
CA TRP A 91 18.29 -20.10 3.84
C TRP A 91 17.98 -18.81 4.60
N GLY A 92 17.91 -18.88 5.92
CA GLY A 92 17.50 -17.79 6.79
C GLY A 92 16.07 -17.94 7.34
N ARG A 93 15.48 -16.85 7.81
CA ARG A 93 14.13 -16.84 8.40
C ARG A 93 13.07 -16.26 7.47
N ARG A 94 13.44 -15.42 6.50
CA ARG A 94 12.54 -14.69 5.59
C ARG A 94 12.51 -15.31 4.19
N ILE A 95 13.67 -15.61 3.64
CA ILE A 95 13.82 -16.13 2.27
C ILE A 95 12.94 -17.35 1.99
N PRO A 96 12.78 -18.37 2.87
CA PRO A 96 11.90 -19.49 2.60
C PRO A 96 10.45 -19.08 2.32
N TYR A 97 9.91 -18.11 3.06
CA TYR A 97 8.54 -17.62 2.83
C TYR A 97 8.40 -16.95 1.46
N LEU A 98 9.38 -16.12 1.08
CA LEU A 98 9.40 -15.48 -0.24
C LEU A 98 9.50 -16.51 -1.35
N PHE A 99 10.43 -17.45 -1.23
CA PHE A 99 10.69 -18.47 -2.23
C PHE A 99 9.47 -19.37 -2.48
N PHE A 100 8.83 -19.86 -1.41
CA PHE A 100 7.68 -20.75 -1.54
C PHE A 100 6.38 -20.02 -1.88
N ALA A 101 6.15 -18.78 -1.44
CA ALA A 101 4.93 -18.05 -1.75
C ALA A 101 4.92 -17.49 -3.18
N THR A 102 6.06 -17.07 -3.73
CA THR A 102 6.18 -16.46 -5.06
C THR A 102 5.57 -17.30 -6.21
N PRO A 103 5.79 -18.63 -6.31
CA PRO A 103 5.15 -19.43 -7.37
C PRO A 103 3.62 -19.44 -7.29
N PHE A 104 3.04 -19.43 -6.09
CA PHE A 104 1.59 -19.39 -5.92
C PHE A 104 1.02 -18.01 -6.28
N VAL A 105 1.70 -16.92 -5.87
CA VAL A 105 1.36 -15.56 -6.30
C VAL A 105 1.32 -15.48 -7.83
N THR A 106 2.38 -15.98 -8.48
CA THR A 106 2.48 -16.02 -9.95
C THR A 106 1.36 -16.83 -10.58
N LEU A 107 1.11 -18.02 -10.05
CA LEU A 107 0.03 -18.91 -10.55
C LEU A 107 -1.33 -18.21 -10.50
N PHE A 108 -1.68 -17.65 -9.36
CA PHE A 108 -2.97 -16.98 -9.21
C PHE A 108 -3.08 -15.70 -10.06
N LEU A 109 -1.99 -14.98 -10.29
CA LEU A 109 -1.98 -13.85 -11.23
C LEU A 109 -2.21 -14.28 -12.67
N ILE A 110 -1.55 -15.35 -13.11
CA ILE A 110 -1.77 -15.90 -14.46
C ILE A 110 -3.21 -16.37 -14.60
N LEU A 111 -3.72 -17.16 -13.65
CA LEU A 111 -5.10 -17.63 -13.67
C LEU A 111 -6.10 -16.48 -13.67
N LEU A 112 -5.82 -15.42 -12.91
CA LEU A 112 -6.62 -14.21 -12.88
C LEU A 112 -6.68 -13.53 -14.24
N GLY A 113 -5.54 -13.38 -14.91
CA GLY A 113 -5.48 -12.80 -16.26
C GLY A 113 -6.24 -13.61 -17.32
N TRP A 114 -6.31 -14.94 -17.16
CA TRP A 114 -7.01 -15.86 -18.09
C TRP A 114 -8.43 -16.24 -17.63
N SER A 115 -9.01 -15.52 -16.68
CA SER A 115 -10.35 -15.83 -16.14
C SER A 115 -11.44 -15.82 -17.21
N ASP A 116 -11.32 -14.98 -18.26
CA ASP A 116 -12.25 -14.97 -19.40
C ASP A 116 -12.26 -16.31 -20.12
N ALA A 117 -11.11 -16.74 -20.61
CA ALA A 117 -10.98 -17.98 -21.36
C ALA A 117 -11.38 -19.20 -20.51
N ILE A 118 -11.03 -19.21 -19.22
CA ILE A 118 -11.41 -20.27 -18.28
C ILE A 118 -12.92 -20.26 -18.06
N GLY A 119 -13.50 -19.09 -17.80
CA GLY A 119 -14.93 -18.94 -17.51
C GLY A 119 -15.81 -19.29 -18.71
N GLU A 120 -15.43 -18.85 -19.92
CA GLU A 120 -16.10 -19.21 -21.17
C GLU A 120 -16.05 -20.71 -21.43
N THR A 121 -14.87 -21.32 -21.27
CA THR A 121 -14.68 -22.76 -21.44
C THR A 121 -15.52 -23.56 -20.45
N VAL A 122 -15.49 -23.20 -19.18
CA VAL A 122 -16.26 -23.89 -18.13
C VAL A 122 -17.76 -23.72 -18.37
N HIS A 123 -18.20 -22.51 -18.73
CA HIS A 123 -19.61 -22.28 -19.04
C HIS A 123 -20.07 -23.14 -20.21
N SER A 124 -19.30 -23.19 -21.31
CA SER A 124 -19.68 -23.97 -22.52
C SER A 124 -19.70 -25.48 -22.29
N LEU A 125 -18.82 -26.00 -21.39
CA LEU A 125 -18.72 -27.42 -21.12
C LEU A 125 -19.69 -27.94 -20.06
N LEU A 126 -20.00 -27.13 -19.05
CA LEU A 126 -20.73 -27.61 -17.86
C LEU A 126 -22.14 -27.05 -17.71
N LEU A 127 -22.48 -25.96 -18.40
CA LEU A 127 -23.78 -25.32 -18.24
C LEU A 127 -24.65 -25.46 -19.50
N PRO A 128 -25.96 -25.76 -19.36
CA PRO A 128 -26.88 -25.78 -20.49
C PRO A 128 -27.02 -24.41 -21.16
N GLN A 129 -27.26 -24.38 -22.46
CA GLN A 129 -27.44 -23.12 -23.23
C GLN A 129 -28.55 -22.19 -22.69
N ASN A 130 -29.56 -22.72 -21.99
CA ASN A 130 -30.63 -21.96 -21.35
C ASN A 130 -30.44 -21.74 -19.84
N SER A 131 -29.18 -21.80 -19.34
CA SER A 131 -28.89 -21.56 -17.93
C SER A 131 -29.16 -20.10 -17.56
N TRP A 132 -29.72 -19.86 -16.36
CA TRP A 132 -29.86 -18.53 -15.77
C TRP A 132 -28.47 -17.94 -15.31
N ILE A 133 -27.45 -18.77 -15.33
CA ILE A 133 -26.07 -18.37 -15.04
C ILE A 133 -25.42 -17.91 -16.35
N THR A 134 -25.17 -16.62 -16.47
CA THR A 134 -24.51 -16.03 -17.64
C THR A 134 -22.99 -16.28 -17.61
N VAL A 135 -22.34 -16.24 -18.79
CA VAL A 135 -20.89 -16.32 -18.92
C VAL A 135 -20.20 -15.31 -18.00
N SER A 136 -20.66 -14.05 -17.98
CA SER A 136 -20.10 -12.98 -17.11
C SER A 136 -20.12 -13.38 -15.63
N LYS A 137 -21.18 -14.01 -15.13
CA LYS A 137 -21.25 -14.46 -13.73
C LYS A 137 -20.22 -15.54 -13.42
N VAL A 138 -19.98 -16.46 -14.36
CA VAL A 138 -18.97 -17.52 -14.21
C VAL A 138 -17.57 -16.91 -14.21
N VAL A 139 -17.30 -16.01 -15.15
CA VAL A 139 -16.01 -15.28 -15.22
C VAL A 139 -15.77 -14.48 -13.94
N ILE A 140 -16.74 -13.71 -13.45
CA ILE A 140 -16.63 -12.98 -12.16
C ILE A 140 -16.31 -13.96 -11.02
N GLY A 141 -16.96 -15.14 -11.00
CA GLY A 141 -16.66 -16.17 -10.00
C GLY A 141 -15.20 -16.61 -10.00
N PHE A 142 -14.60 -16.85 -11.18
CA PHE A 142 -13.20 -17.18 -11.33
C PHE A 142 -12.29 -16.01 -10.94
N ILE A 143 -12.60 -14.78 -11.38
CA ILE A 143 -11.87 -13.56 -10.99
C ILE A 143 -11.82 -13.45 -9.46
N VAL A 144 -12.94 -13.62 -8.77
CA VAL A 144 -13.03 -13.56 -7.31
C VAL A 144 -12.16 -14.62 -6.66
N VAL A 145 -12.27 -15.89 -7.08
CA VAL A 145 -11.48 -17.00 -6.50
C VAL A 145 -9.99 -16.78 -6.69
N PHE A 146 -9.58 -16.40 -7.91
CA PHE A 146 -8.16 -16.19 -8.20
C PHE A 146 -7.60 -14.94 -7.54
N ALA A 147 -8.38 -13.86 -7.46
CA ALA A 147 -7.98 -12.65 -6.73
C ALA A 147 -7.80 -12.92 -5.22
N VAL A 148 -8.71 -13.66 -4.60
CA VAL A 148 -8.58 -14.06 -3.18
C VAL A 148 -7.36 -14.96 -2.96
N GLY A 149 -7.14 -15.94 -3.84
CA GLY A 149 -5.96 -16.79 -3.82
C GLY A 149 -4.66 -16.00 -3.95
N PHE A 150 -4.61 -15.08 -4.92
CA PHE A 150 -3.51 -14.14 -5.07
C PHE A 150 -3.25 -13.35 -3.78
N GLN A 151 -4.28 -12.69 -3.24
CA GLN A 151 -4.14 -11.84 -2.05
C GLN A 151 -3.66 -12.62 -0.84
N PHE A 152 -4.13 -13.86 -0.67
CA PHE A 152 -3.71 -14.70 0.43
C PHE A 152 -2.20 -15.00 0.37
N PHE A 153 -1.69 -15.46 -0.78
CA PHE A 153 -0.27 -15.75 -0.93
C PHE A 153 0.59 -14.48 -1.02
N ASN A 154 0.07 -13.42 -1.63
CA ASN A 154 0.74 -12.14 -1.70
C ASN A 154 0.99 -11.54 -0.31
N MET A 155 0.11 -11.78 0.67
CA MET A 155 0.30 -11.30 2.04
C MET A 155 1.59 -11.84 2.67
N PHE A 156 1.97 -13.10 2.35
CA PHE A 156 3.25 -13.67 2.79
C PHE A 156 4.43 -12.93 2.17
N VAL A 157 4.37 -12.66 0.88
CA VAL A 157 5.44 -11.94 0.17
C VAL A 157 5.54 -10.52 0.66
N PHE A 158 4.43 -9.78 0.66
CA PHE A 158 4.34 -8.38 1.04
C PHE A 158 4.95 -8.14 2.43
N SER A 159 4.47 -8.86 3.44
CA SER A 159 4.94 -8.67 4.81
C SER A 159 6.41 -9.03 4.98
N VAL A 160 6.83 -10.19 4.47
CA VAL A 160 8.18 -10.72 4.68
C VAL A 160 9.21 -9.93 3.87
N PHE A 161 8.86 -9.44 2.68
CA PHE A 161 9.76 -8.64 1.84
C PHE A 161 10.19 -7.33 2.53
N TYR A 162 9.27 -6.66 3.24
CA TYR A 162 9.66 -5.47 4.01
C TYR A 162 10.48 -5.80 5.26
N TYR A 163 10.25 -6.97 5.87
CA TYR A 163 11.01 -7.36 7.06
C TYR A 163 12.46 -7.73 6.75
N ILE A 164 12.74 -8.29 5.55
CA ILE A 164 14.10 -8.68 5.17
C ILE A 164 15.06 -7.49 5.11
N PHE A 165 14.58 -6.26 4.85
CA PHE A 165 15.43 -5.06 4.79
C PHE A 165 16.18 -4.83 6.09
N ALA A 166 15.50 -4.98 7.24
CA ALA A 166 16.12 -4.83 8.54
C ALA A 166 17.15 -5.92 8.84
N ASP A 167 17.01 -7.09 8.19
CA ASP A 167 17.84 -8.27 8.41
C ASP A 167 19.11 -8.28 7.55
N VAL A 168 19.11 -7.59 6.38
CA VAL A 168 20.22 -7.66 5.42
C VAL A 168 20.88 -6.29 5.13
N VAL A 169 20.18 -5.16 5.33
CA VAL A 169 20.72 -3.85 5.02
C VAL A 169 21.45 -3.24 6.23
N PRO A 170 22.73 -2.83 6.11
CA PRO A 170 23.47 -2.20 7.20
C PRO A 170 22.79 -0.91 7.69
N ARG A 171 22.65 -0.76 9.01
CA ARG A 171 21.98 0.40 9.64
C ARG A 171 22.46 1.77 9.12
N PRO A 172 23.78 2.02 8.93
CA PRO A 172 24.26 3.32 8.42
C PRO A 172 23.82 3.63 6.99
N LEU A 173 23.43 2.61 6.20
CA LEU A 173 23.02 2.73 4.81
C LEU A 173 21.51 2.59 4.62
N MET A 174 20.75 2.28 5.68
CA MET A 174 19.31 2.06 5.60
C MET A 174 18.57 3.27 5.00
N GLY A 175 18.92 4.49 5.38
CA GLY A 175 18.29 5.69 4.82
C GLY A 175 18.53 5.84 3.31
N ARG A 176 19.77 5.59 2.85
CA ARG A 176 20.10 5.63 1.41
C ARG A 176 19.41 4.52 0.64
N PHE A 177 19.36 3.32 1.20
CA PHE A 177 18.63 2.20 0.62
C PHE A 177 17.14 2.51 0.48
N MET A 178 16.49 3.02 1.53
CA MET A 178 15.07 3.38 1.50
C MET A 178 14.75 4.51 0.51
N ALA A 179 15.68 5.45 0.31
CA ALA A 179 15.53 6.47 -0.73
C ALA A 179 15.56 5.86 -2.14
N LEU A 180 16.54 4.98 -2.43
CA LEU A 180 16.61 4.26 -3.70
C LEU A 180 15.39 3.37 -3.92
N PHE A 181 14.95 2.66 -2.89
CA PHE A 181 13.74 1.84 -2.89
C PHE A 181 12.51 2.66 -3.30
N ARG A 182 12.30 3.84 -2.71
CA ARG A 182 11.20 4.74 -3.09
C ARG A 182 11.31 5.23 -4.54
N MET A 183 12.54 5.54 -4.99
CA MET A 183 12.79 5.93 -6.38
C MET A 183 12.41 4.82 -7.35
N VAL A 184 12.84 3.60 -7.08
CA VAL A 184 12.57 2.43 -7.93
C VAL A 184 11.08 2.13 -8.01
N GLY A 185 10.37 2.13 -6.89
CA GLY A 185 8.91 1.95 -6.86
C GLY A 185 8.17 3.04 -7.65
N THR A 186 8.62 4.31 -7.56
CA THR A 186 8.05 5.40 -8.37
C THR A 186 8.33 5.23 -9.86
N CYS A 187 9.53 4.77 -10.25
CA CYS A 187 9.85 4.45 -11.63
C CYS A 187 8.98 3.30 -12.17
N ALA A 188 8.76 2.25 -11.38
CA ALA A 188 7.85 1.16 -11.73
C ALA A 188 6.43 1.69 -11.97
N GLY A 189 5.93 2.55 -11.08
CA GLY A 189 4.63 3.21 -11.22
C GLY A 189 4.53 4.05 -12.49
N PHE A 190 5.55 4.84 -12.78
CA PHE A 190 5.60 5.64 -14.02
C PHE A 190 5.55 4.75 -15.27
N ILE A 191 6.38 3.70 -15.34
CA ILE A 191 6.42 2.78 -16.48
C ILE A 191 5.08 2.08 -16.66
N PHE A 192 4.48 1.60 -15.57
CA PHE A 192 3.17 0.95 -15.60
C PHE A 192 2.08 1.88 -16.15
N GLN A 193 1.97 3.09 -15.61
CA GLN A 193 0.95 4.05 -16.00
C GLN A 193 1.17 4.59 -17.43
N ARG A 194 2.44 4.74 -17.86
CA ARG A 194 2.75 5.33 -19.16
C ARG A 194 2.67 4.35 -20.33
N TYR A 195 3.06 3.09 -20.10
CA TYR A 195 3.29 2.14 -21.19
C TYR A 195 2.44 0.87 -21.11
N ILE A 196 1.96 0.49 -19.92
CA ILE A 196 1.27 -0.79 -19.75
C ILE A 196 -0.24 -0.61 -19.65
N ILE A 197 -0.73 0.31 -18.82
CA ILE A 197 -2.15 0.45 -18.53
C ILE A 197 -3.01 0.71 -19.79
N GLY A 198 -2.50 1.46 -20.75
CA GLY A 198 -3.20 1.78 -22.01
C GLY A 198 -3.57 0.56 -22.86
N HIS A 199 -2.90 -0.58 -22.63
CA HIS A 199 -3.16 -1.83 -23.33
C HIS A 199 -4.05 -2.81 -22.56
N ALA A 200 -4.56 -2.39 -21.38
CA ALA A 200 -5.29 -3.28 -20.47
C ALA A 200 -6.57 -3.86 -21.11
N GLU A 201 -7.32 -3.07 -21.86
CA GLU A 201 -8.59 -3.52 -22.44
C GLU A 201 -8.43 -4.61 -23.53
N THR A 202 -7.30 -4.62 -24.22
CA THR A 202 -7.06 -5.54 -25.35
C THR A 202 -6.14 -6.70 -24.98
N HIS A 203 -5.26 -6.53 -24.00
CA HIS A 203 -4.20 -7.49 -23.68
C HIS A 203 -4.17 -7.86 -22.19
N MET A 204 -5.30 -7.84 -21.49
CA MET A 204 -5.40 -8.10 -20.05
C MET A 204 -4.63 -9.36 -19.63
N ALA A 205 -4.95 -10.51 -20.25
CA ALA A 205 -4.34 -11.79 -19.93
C ALA A 205 -2.80 -11.79 -20.09
N TRP A 206 -2.32 -11.16 -21.16
CA TRP A 206 -0.87 -11.08 -21.41
C TRP A 206 -0.14 -10.14 -20.46
N ILE A 207 -0.77 -9.03 -20.05
CA ILE A 207 -0.19 -8.10 -19.05
C ILE A 207 -0.01 -8.84 -17.73
N PHE A 208 -1.05 -9.52 -17.24
CA PHE A 208 -0.97 -10.32 -16.01
C PHE A 208 0.11 -11.41 -16.13
N THR A 209 0.13 -12.15 -17.25
CA THR A 209 1.09 -13.23 -17.47
C THR A 209 2.53 -12.73 -17.52
N LEU A 210 2.82 -11.69 -18.31
CA LEU A 210 4.19 -11.17 -18.46
C LEU A 210 4.72 -10.58 -17.15
N VAL A 211 3.91 -9.77 -16.47
CA VAL A 211 4.31 -9.20 -15.16
C VAL A 211 4.52 -10.31 -14.14
N ALA A 212 3.64 -11.31 -14.09
CA ALA A 212 3.76 -12.44 -13.19
C ALA A 212 5.03 -13.27 -13.45
N LEU A 213 5.38 -13.53 -14.70
CA LEU A 213 6.60 -14.28 -15.06
C LEU A 213 7.87 -13.48 -14.76
N VAL A 214 7.90 -12.19 -15.09
CA VAL A 214 9.03 -11.30 -14.74
C VAL A 214 9.21 -11.25 -13.23
N TYR A 215 8.11 -11.11 -12.47
CA TYR A 215 8.12 -11.15 -11.02
C TYR A 215 8.66 -12.49 -10.49
N LEU A 216 8.16 -13.63 -11.00
CA LEU A 216 8.61 -14.97 -10.58
C LEU A 216 10.12 -15.13 -10.73
N ILE A 217 10.64 -14.88 -11.94
CA ILE A 217 12.07 -15.04 -12.24
C ILE A 217 12.90 -14.11 -11.35
N SER A 218 12.52 -12.84 -11.26
CA SER A 218 13.27 -11.83 -10.53
C SER A 218 13.29 -12.10 -9.02
N PHE A 219 12.14 -12.49 -8.44
CA PHE A 219 12.05 -12.77 -7.01
C PHE A 219 12.77 -14.07 -6.63
N LEU A 220 12.69 -15.12 -7.45
CA LEU A 220 13.44 -16.34 -7.22
C LEU A 220 14.95 -16.08 -7.31
N LEU A 221 15.41 -15.31 -8.29
CA LEU A 221 16.82 -14.92 -8.39
C LEU A 221 17.24 -14.07 -7.18
N MET A 222 16.42 -13.10 -6.76
CA MET A 222 16.69 -12.33 -5.54
C MET A 222 16.84 -13.27 -4.33
N CYS A 223 15.96 -14.26 -4.14
CA CYS A 223 16.05 -15.21 -3.04
C CYS A 223 17.33 -16.07 -3.08
N VAL A 224 17.89 -16.30 -4.25
CA VAL A 224 19.16 -17.05 -4.42
C VAL A 224 20.37 -16.16 -4.11
N PHE A 225 20.38 -14.92 -4.54
CA PHE A 225 21.54 -14.02 -4.42
C PHE A 225 21.56 -13.23 -3.10
N VAL A 226 20.41 -12.97 -2.48
CA VAL A 226 20.33 -12.33 -1.17
C VAL A 226 20.44 -13.38 -0.08
N LYS A 227 21.44 -13.23 0.79
CA LYS A 227 21.67 -14.15 1.92
C LYS A 227 21.28 -13.47 3.23
N GLU A 228 20.57 -14.21 4.06
CA GLU A 228 20.32 -13.82 5.44
C GLU A 228 21.42 -14.33 6.38
N GLY A 229 21.59 -13.64 7.52
CA GLY A 229 22.49 -14.07 8.58
C GLY A 229 21.91 -15.20 9.44
N GLU A 230 22.71 -15.65 10.38
CA GLU A 230 22.28 -16.58 11.42
C GLU A 230 21.61 -15.82 12.57
N TYR A 231 20.55 -16.39 13.12
CA TYR A 231 19.76 -15.78 14.18
C TYR A 231 19.80 -16.64 15.45
N PRO A 232 19.81 -16.02 16.64
CA PRO A 232 19.72 -16.75 17.90
C PRO A 232 18.37 -17.50 18.01
N PRO A 233 18.28 -18.51 18.89
CA PRO A 233 17.02 -19.19 19.15
C PRO A 233 15.92 -18.19 19.53
N PRO A 234 14.66 -18.44 19.15
CA PRO A 234 13.55 -17.57 19.49
C PRO A 234 13.29 -17.56 21.00
N GLU A 235 13.09 -16.38 21.59
CA GLU A 235 12.74 -16.25 22.99
C GLU A 235 11.36 -16.85 23.31
N PRO A 236 11.18 -17.49 24.46
CA PRO A 236 9.89 -18.01 24.90
C PRO A 236 8.90 -16.85 25.15
N ARG A 237 7.65 -17.00 24.71
CA ARG A 237 6.59 -16.01 24.93
C ARG A 237 6.26 -15.93 26.42
N LYS A 238 6.36 -14.75 27.02
CA LYS A 238 5.90 -14.49 28.40
C LYS A 238 4.52 -13.79 28.35
N GLY A 239 3.51 -14.40 29.00
CA GLY A 239 2.31 -13.74 29.51
C GLY A 239 1.15 -13.42 28.56
N ASN A 240 0.01 -13.12 29.17
CA ASN A 240 -1.25 -12.75 28.51
C ASN A 240 -1.23 -11.24 28.18
N MET A 241 -0.62 -10.88 27.02
CA MET A 241 -0.33 -9.49 26.64
C MET A 241 -1.55 -8.74 26.06
N ILE A 242 -2.61 -9.45 25.64
CA ILE A 242 -3.69 -8.85 24.84
C ILE A 242 -4.49 -7.79 25.62
N GLY A 243 -4.91 -8.12 26.86
CA GLY A 243 -5.69 -7.19 27.69
C GLY A 243 -4.91 -5.94 28.08
N THR A 244 -3.62 -6.10 28.43
CA THR A 244 -2.71 -4.98 28.75
C THR A 244 -2.49 -4.11 27.53
N TYR A 245 -2.26 -4.72 26.36
CA TYR A 245 -2.10 -4.04 25.07
C TYR A 245 -3.28 -3.11 24.75
N PHE A 246 -4.52 -3.64 24.79
CA PHE A 246 -5.70 -2.83 24.49
C PHE A 246 -5.89 -1.69 25.50
N ARG A 247 -5.70 -1.95 26.78
CA ARG A 247 -5.81 -0.91 27.81
C ARG A 247 -4.76 0.20 27.62
N GLU A 248 -3.52 -0.15 27.32
CA GLU A 248 -2.46 0.83 27.14
C GLU A 248 -2.65 1.68 25.87
N CYS A 249 -3.02 1.08 24.75
CA CYS A 249 -3.15 1.80 23.47
C CYS A 249 -4.43 2.65 23.40
N PHE A 250 -5.54 2.22 24.03
CA PHE A 250 -6.85 2.86 23.83
C PHE A 250 -7.38 3.61 25.06
N SER A 251 -6.71 3.59 26.21
CA SER A 251 -7.14 4.31 27.41
C SER A 251 -7.11 5.83 27.21
N LEU A 252 -6.06 6.35 26.58
CA LEU A 252 -5.86 7.78 26.40
C LEU A 252 -6.62 8.30 25.18
N SER A 253 -7.43 9.35 25.39
CA SER A 253 -8.19 10.00 24.31
C SER A 253 -7.26 10.58 23.22
N PHE A 254 -6.05 10.98 23.58
CA PHE A 254 -5.04 11.49 22.64
C PHE A 254 -4.72 10.46 21.53
N TYR A 255 -4.47 9.19 21.88
CA TYR A 255 -4.18 8.16 20.88
C TYR A 255 -5.42 7.69 20.14
N ARG A 256 -6.59 7.70 20.77
CA ARG A 256 -7.86 7.42 20.06
C ARG A 256 -8.11 8.43 18.95
N TRP A 257 -7.86 9.73 19.18
CA TRP A 257 -7.95 10.76 18.15
C TRP A 257 -6.88 10.59 17.07
N PHE A 258 -5.66 10.19 17.47
CA PHE A 258 -4.60 9.89 16.51
C PHE A 258 -4.98 8.74 15.56
N PHE A 259 -5.45 7.62 16.10
CA PHE A 259 -5.85 6.45 15.30
C PHE A 259 -7.06 6.77 14.40
N LEU A 260 -8.04 7.46 14.93
CA LEU A 260 -9.21 7.88 14.16
C LEU A 260 -8.82 8.81 12.99
N ALA A 261 -7.94 9.77 13.24
CA ALA A 261 -7.46 10.70 12.21
C ALA A 261 -6.79 9.97 11.05
N ILE A 262 -5.90 9.01 11.35
CA ILE A 262 -5.21 8.22 10.33
C ILE A 262 -6.19 7.30 9.60
N ALA A 263 -7.08 6.62 10.32
CA ALA A 263 -8.06 5.72 9.73
C ALA A 263 -9.04 6.45 8.78
N CYS A 264 -9.54 7.62 9.18
CA CYS A 264 -10.38 8.45 8.31
C CYS A 264 -9.63 8.93 7.07
N ASN A 265 -8.36 9.32 7.23
CA ASN A 265 -7.56 9.77 6.11
C ASN A 265 -7.21 8.64 5.14
N ASP A 266 -6.91 7.43 5.63
CA ASP A 266 -6.68 6.28 4.75
C ASP A 266 -7.99 5.84 4.07
N ALA A 267 -9.13 5.91 4.77
CA ALA A 267 -10.45 5.63 4.21
C ALA A 267 -10.88 6.66 3.15
N SER A 268 -10.43 7.92 3.23
CA SER A 268 -10.79 8.98 2.27
C SER A 268 -10.33 8.64 0.86
N THR A 269 -9.15 8.05 0.71
CA THR A 269 -8.55 7.75 -0.59
C THR A 269 -9.11 6.50 -1.27
N VAL A 270 -9.94 5.72 -0.59
CA VAL A 270 -10.45 4.41 -1.06
C VAL A 270 -11.18 4.53 -2.39
N CYS A 271 -12.20 5.38 -2.48
CA CYS A 271 -12.98 5.53 -3.71
C CYS A 271 -12.12 6.02 -4.87
N ARG A 272 -11.19 6.92 -4.61
CA ARG A 272 -10.25 7.41 -5.62
C ARG A 272 -9.33 6.31 -6.13
N THR A 273 -8.76 5.54 -5.22
CA THR A 273 -7.82 4.47 -5.61
C THR A 273 -8.49 3.41 -6.50
N MET A 274 -9.75 3.08 -6.23
CA MET A 274 -10.47 2.04 -6.95
C MET A 274 -11.19 2.53 -8.20
N PHE A 275 -11.81 3.70 -8.12
CA PHE A 275 -12.78 4.12 -9.12
C PHE A 275 -12.32 5.29 -9.98
N ASN A 276 -11.11 5.83 -9.78
CA ASN A 276 -10.62 6.98 -10.55
C ASN A 276 -10.49 6.68 -12.05
N LEU A 277 -10.02 5.48 -12.40
CA LEU A 277 -9.96 5.01 -13.78
C LEU A 277 -11.37 4.86 -14.38
N LEU A 278 -12.30 4.26 -13.63
CA LEU A 278 -13.68 4.06 -14.08
C LEU A 278 -14.41 5.40 -14.22
N PHE A 279 -14.18 6.35 -13.29
CA PHE A 279 -14.69 7.72 -13.41
C PHE A 279 -14.19 8.39 -14.70
N ALA A 280 -12.89 8.34 -14.97
CA ALA A 280 -12.31 8.90 -16.17
C ALA A 280 -12.89 8.26 -17.45
N LYS A 281 -13.06 6.94 -17.44
CA LYS A 281 -13.57 6.20 -18.60
C LYS A 281 -15.09 6.38 -18.79
N GLU A 282 -15.89 6.09 -17.75
CA GLU A 282 -17.35 6.02 -17.88
C GLU A 282 -18.03 7.39 -17.75
N ALA A 283 -17.54 8.29 -16.91
CA ALA A 283 -18.16 9.59 -16.71
C ALA A 283 -17.58 10.69 -17.62
N LEU A 284 -16.28 10.63 -17.96
CA LEU A 284 -15.61 11.64 -18.77
C LEU A 284 -15.32 11.17 -20.20
N GLY A 285 -15.60 9.92 -20.57
CA GLY A 285 -15.36 9.37 -21.90
C GLY A 285 -13.89 9.25 -22.29
N MET A 286 -12.98 9.23 -21.32
CA MET A 286 -11.54 9.15 -21.57
C MET A 286 -11.10 7.72 -21.90
N SER A 287 -10.09 7.57 -22.74
CA SER A 287 -9.43 6.30 -22.93
C SER A 287 -8.54 5.94 -21.73
N VAL A 288 -8.30 4.64 -21.53
CA VAL A 288 -7.38 4.14 -20.49
C VAL A 288 -5.95 4.67 -20.70
N ASP A 289 -5.51 4.85 -21.95
CA ASP A 289 -4.21 5.44 -22.29
C ASP A 289 -4.13 6.92 -21.87
N GLN A 290 -5.18 7.72 -22.11
CA GLN A 290 -5.25 9.10 -21.64
C GLN A 290 -5.15 9.20 -20.13
N PHE A 291 -5.87 8.34 -19.41
CA PHE A 291 -5.77 8.25 -17.96
C PHE A 291 -4.35 7.90 -17.51
N GLY A 292 -3.74 6.88 -18.10
CA GLY A 292 -2.36 6.48 -17.80
C GLY A 292 -1.34 7.60 -18.01
N LYS A 293 -1.48 8.38 -19.08
CA LYS A 293 -0.65 9.57 -19.34
C LYS A 293 -0.74 10.61 -18.22
N ILE A 294 -1.94 10.90 -17.74
CA ILE A 294 -2.15 11.82 -16.60
C ILE A 294 -1.51 11.26 -15.32
N MET A 295 -1.75 10.00 -15.02
CA MET A 295 -1.18 9.37 -13.81
C MET A 295 0.35 9.29 -13.87
N SER A 296 0.94 9.09 -15.05
CA SER A 296 2.39 9.12 -15.22
C SER A 296 2.99 10.50 -14.94
N VAL A 297 2.32 11.57 -15.36
CA VAL A 297 2.73 12.96 -15.02
C VAL A 297 2.64 13.20 -13.52
N ASN A 298 1.56 12.73 -12.87
CA ASN A 298 1.41 12.83 -11.42
C ASN A 298 2.54 12.12 -10.67
N ALA A 299 2.99 10.96 -11.15
CA ALA A 299 4.12 10.23 -10.57
C ALA A 299 5.43 11.03 -10.66
N VAL A 300 5.71 11.64 -11.82
CA VAL A 300 6.89 12.50 -12.02
C VAL A 300 6.84 13.72 -11.09
N ILE A 301 5.71 14.41 -11.03
CA ILE A 301 5.53 15.57 -10.15
C ILE A 301 5.74 15.18 -8.69
N SER A 302 5.12 14.09 -8.26
CA SER A 302 5.25 13.58 -6.89
C SER A 302 6.71 13.26 -6.54
N PHE A 303 7.45 12.68 -7.47
CA PHE A 303 8.86 12.35 -7.28
C PHE A 303 9.71 13.59 -7.00
N PHE A 304 9.58 14.65 -7.80
CA PHE A 304 10.38 15.87 -7.64
C PHE A 304 9.94 16.72 -6.44
N VAL A 305 8.65 16.70 -6.10
CA VAL A 305 8.10 17.52 -5.02
C VAL A 305 8.32 16.88 -3.63
N LEU A 306 8.54 15.57 -3.56
CA LEU A 306 8.70 14.85 -2.29
C LEU A 306 9.89 15.39 -1.45
N ILE A 307 11.01 15.71 -2.10
CA ILE A 307 12.23 16.20 -1.40
C ILE A 307 12.00 17.58 -0.76
N PRO A 308 11.56 18.64 -1.48
CA PRO A 308 11.28 19.93 -0.87
C PRO A 308 10.16 19.86 0.18
N MET A 309 9.18 18.95 0.03
CA MET A 309 8.15 18.75 1.05
C MET A 309 8.71 18.13 2.34
N GLY A 310 9.68 17.22 2.25
CA GLY A 310 10.39 16.72 3.42
C GLY A 310 11.04 17.84 4.25
N ILE A 311 11.74 18.78 3.59
CA ILE A 311 12.34 19.95 4.24
C ILE A 311 11.26 20.82 4.90
N LEU A 312 10.12 21.00 4.24
CA LEU A 312 9.00 21.77 4.78
C LEU A 312 8.43 21.13 6.06
N VAL A 313 8.30 19.82 6.07
CA VAL A 313 7.85 19.02 7.23
C VAL A 313 8.78 19.22 8.44
N ASP A 314 10.07 19.16 8.23
CA ASP A 314 11.08 19.37 9.29
C ASP A 314 11.00 20.81 9.85
N LYS A 315 10.77 21.81 8.99
CA LYS A 315 10.68 23.22 9.39
C LYS A 315 9.40 23.54 10.19
N PHE A 316 8.24 23.01 9.81
CA PHE A 316 6.95 23.41 10.37
C PHE A 316 6.34 22.44 11.39
N HIS A 317 6.95 21.32 11.68
CA HIS A 317 6.47 20.19 12.48
C HIS A 317 5.48 19.29 11.73
N PRO A 318 5.69 17.94 11.75
CA PRO A 318 4.91 16.98 10.96
C PRO A 318 3.40 17.05 11.16
N LEU A 319 2.92 17.25 12.40
CA LEU A 319 1.48 17.36 12.69
C LEU A 319 0.84 18.56 11.99
N ARG A 320 1.51 19.71 11.99
CA ARG A 320 0.97 20.93 11.34
C ARG A 320 0.95 20.82 9.83
N THR A 321 2.01 20.27 9.25
CA THR A 321 2.10 20.04 7.80
C THR A 321 1.10 18.98 7.34
N TYR A 322 0.88 17.93 8.12
CA TYR A 322 -0.14 16.92 7.84
C TYR A 322 -1.56 17.53 7.85
N MET A 323 -1.88 18.37 8.84
CA MET A 323 -3.17 19.10 8.90
C MET A 323 -3.34 20.06 7.72
N ALA A 324 -2.29 20.86 7.40
CA ALA A 324 -2.33 21.77 6.26
C ALA A 324 -2.56 21.01 4.94
N GLY A 325 -1.90 19.87 4.75
CA GLY A 325 -2.15 18.96 3.63
C GLY A 325 -3.61 18.52 3.56
N GLY A 326 -4.19 18.10 4.69
CA GLY A 326 -5.61 17.71 4.77
C GLY A 326 -6.58 18.84 4.38
N ILE A 327 -6.34 20.07 4.82
CA ILE A 327 -7.15 21.24 4.45
C ILE A 327 -7.09 21.47 2.93
N LEU A 328 -5.90 21.41 2.36
CA LEU A 328 -5.71 21.56 0.91
C LEU A 328 -6.35 20.41 0.11
N ILE A 329 -6.34 19.17 0.64
CA ILE A 329 -7.03 18.02 0.04
C ILE A 329 -8.54 18.26 0.00
N VAL A 330 -9.13 18.72 1.11
CA VAL A 330 -10.56 19.07 1.14
C VAL A 330 -10.88 20.13 0.08
N ALA A 331 -10.11 21.22 0.04
CA ALA A 331 -10.32 22.29 -0.94
C ALA A 331 -10.19 21.80 -2.39
N ALA A 332 -9.17 20.97 -2.69
CA ALA A 332 -8.96 20.42 -4.02
C ALA A 332 -10.07 19.44 -4.44
N ASN A 333 -10.60 18.65 -3.51
CA ASN A 333 -11.71 17.74 -3.78
C ASN A 333 -13.04 18.47 -3.94
N VAL A 334 -13.31 19.51 -3.15
CA VAL A 334 -14.48 20.37 -3.35
C VAL A 334 -14.41 21.03 -4.72
N PHE A 335 -13.25 21.59 -5.09
CA PHE A 335 -13.04 22.13 -6.43
C PHE A 335 -13.23 21.06 -7.51
N GLY A 336 -12.67 19.87 -7.34
CA GLY A 336 -12.81 18.74 -8.27
C GLY A 336 -14.27 18.33 -8.47
N PHE A 337 -15.07 18.26 -7.42
CA PHE A 337 -16.50 17.92 -7.52
C PHE A 337 -17.30 18.90 -8.41
N PHE A 338 -17.04 20.19 -8.31
CA PHE A 338 -17.77 21.19 -9.09
C PHE A 338 -17.23 21.37 -10.51
N PHE A 339 -15.92 21.27 -10.72
CA PHE A 339 -15.28 21.70 -11.96
C PHE A 339 -14.83 20.58 -12.89
N VAL A 340 -14.67 19.33 -12.41
CA VAL A 340 -14.27 18.23 -13.29
C VAL A 340 -15.42 17.77 -14.16
N ARG A 341 -15.31 18.01 -15.48
CA ARG A 341 -16.32 17.65 -16.48
C ARG A 341 -15.74 17.07 -17.76
N ASP A 342 -14.44 17.24 -17.98
CA ASP A 342 -13.74 16.84 -19.19
C ASP A 342 -12.27 16.45 -18.91
N TYR A 343 -11.55 16.06 -19.98
CA TYR A 343 -10.14 15.68 -19.90
C TYR A 343 -9.26 16.78 -19.26
N THR A 344 -9.44 18.04 -19.68
CA THR A 344 -8.57 19.14 -19.25
C THR A 344 -8.77 19.45 -17.77
N SER A 345 -10.01 19.54 -17.33
CA SER A 345 -10.35 19.80 -15.91
C SER A 345 -9.93 18.63 -15.03
N PHE A 346 -10.09 17.38 -15.49
CA PHE A 346 -9.59 16.20 -14.78
C PHE A 346 -8.06 16.23 -14.67
N TYR A 347 -7.33 16.57 -15.73
CA TYR A 347 -5.89 16.70 -15.70
C TYR A 347 -5.43 17.73 -14.67
N ILE A 348 -6.01 18.93 -14.67
CA ILE A 348 -5.65 20.01 -13.74
C ILE A 348 -5.90 19.57 -12.28
N VAL A 349 -7.07 19.03 -11.99
CA VAL A 349 -7.43 18.58 -10.64
C VAL A 349 -6.57 17.40 -10.19
N SER A 350 -6.25 16.47 -11.09
CA SER A 350 -5.34 15.35 -10.78
C SER A 350 -3.95 15.83 -10.39
N VAL A 351 -3.39 16.82 -11.11
CA VAL A 351 -2.11 17.42 -10.76
C VAL A 351 -2.18 18.17 -9.43
N MET A 352 -3.23 18.95 -9.19
CA MET A 352 -3.44 19.62 -7.90
C MET A 352 -3.47 18.62 -6.74
N LEU A 353 -4.24 17.56 -6.89
CA LEU A 353 -4.34 16.51 -5.87
C LEU A 353 -3.00 15.78 -5.67
N ALA A 354 -2.27 15.46 -6.74
CA ALA A 354 -0.95 14.84 -6.64
C ALA A 354 0.00 15.69 -5.79
N LEU A 355 0.04 17.01 -6.02
CA LEU A 355 0.86 17.95 -5.23
C LEU A 355 0.48 17.96 -3.75
N VAL A 356 -0.81 17.98 -3.46
CA VAL A 356 -1.30 18.08 -2.07
C VAL A 356 -1.13 16.77 -1.32
N TYR A 357 -1.37 15.64 -1.97
CA TYR A 357 -1.11 14.32 -1.35
C TYR A 357 0.36 14.09 -1.02
N VAL A 358 1.29 14.66 -1.81
CA VAL A 358 2.74 14.58 -1.49
C VAL A 358 3.03 15.25 -0.14
N ILE A 359 2.41 16.40 0.18
CA ILE A 359 2.58 17.08 1.47
C ILE A 359 2.16 16.15 2.62
N GLN A 360 1.01 15.53 2.48
CA GLN A 360 0.44 14.65 3.50
C GLN A 360 1.26 13.36 3.65
N ASN A 361 1.64 12.71 2.55
CA ASN A 361 2.45 11.51 2.55
C ASN A 361 3.85 11.73 3.13
N ALA A 362 4.49 12.87 2.82
CA ALA A 362 5.79 13.24 3.40
C ALA A 362 5.70 13.47 4.92
N SER A 363 4.55 13.95 5.41
CA SER A 363 4.35 14.26 6.83
C SER A 363 3.92 13.06 7.67
N LYS A 364 3.32 12.01 7.07
CA LYS A 364 2.67 10.89 7.78
C LYS A 364 3.64 10.15 8.71
N LEU A 365 4.72 9.61 8.18
CA LEU A 365 5.68 8.84 8.97
C LEU A 365 6.43 9.69 10.02
N PRO A 366 6.96 10.89 9.70
CA PRO A 366 7.52 11.79 10.71
C PRO A 366 6.53 12.13 11.84
N MET A 367 5.22 12.28 11.55
CA MET A 367 4.19 12.53 12.57
C MET A 367 4.05 11.33 13.53
N PHE A 368 4.11 10.08 13.05
CA PHE A 368 4.12 8.90 13.91
C PHE A 368 5.33 8.92 14.85
N VAL A 369 6.52 9.18 14.32
CA VAL A 369 7.75 9.23 15.12
C VAL A 369 7.70 10.36 16.16
N ALA A 370 7.12 11.51 15.81
CA ALA A 370 7.04 12.67 16.69
C ALA A 370 5.99 12.56 17.80
N LEU A 371 4.91 11.79 17.60
CA LEU A 371 3.77 11.75 18.52
C LEU A 371 3.67 10.47 19.35
N LEU A 372 4.21 9.35 18.87
CA LEU A 372 4.14 8.07 19.59
C LEU A 372 5.30 7.89 20.56
N PRO A 373 5.09 7.19 21.69
CA PRO A 373 6.16 6.94 22.67
C PRO A 373 7.22 6.01 22.07
N THR A 374 8.48 6.43 22.10
CA THR A 374 9.61 5.72 21.48
C THR A 374 9.76 4.30 22.05
N ALA A 375 9.58 4.12 23.37
CA ALA A 375 9.70 2.82 24.03
C ALA A 375 8.60 1.82 23.61
N GLN A 376 7.43 2.29 23.20
CA GLN A 376 6.26 1.48 22.82
C GLN A 376 5.82 1.74 21.39
N TYR A 377 6.71 2.28 20.55
CA TYR A 377 6.40 2.68 19.17
C TYR A 377 5.75 1.55 18.34
N GLY A 378 6.31 0.35 18.41
CA GLY A 378 5.77 -0.81 17.70
C GLY A 378 4.35 -1.19 18.16
N GLN A 379 4.08 -1.08 19.45
CA GLN A 379 2.76 -1.39 20.04
C GLN A 379 1.70 -0.41 19.54
N PHE A 380 1.97 0.90 19.62
CA PHE A 380 1.03 1.94 19.15
C PHE A 380 0.87 1.95 17.63
N SER A 381 1.94 1.72 16.86
CA SER A 381 1.86 1.54 15.40
C SER A 381 0.99 0.34 15.01
N SER A 382 1.10 -0.78 15.73
CA SER A 382 0.28 -1.97 15.52
C SER A 382 -1.20 -1.69 15.85
N ALA A 383 -1.47 -0.97 16.95
CA ALA A 383 -2.83 -0.57 17.31
C ALA A 383 -3.46 0.34 16.23
N ASN A 384 -2.67 1.29 15.70
CA ASN A 384 -3.10 2.11 14.56
C ASN A 384 -3.43 1.25 13.33
N ALA A 385 -2.55 0.31 12.96
CA ALA A 385 -2.78 -0.57 11.81
C ALA A 385 -4.06 -1.40 11.95
N MET A 386 -4.38 -1.86 13.17
CA MET A 386 -5.64 -2.55 13.46
C MET A 386 -6.87 -1.66 13.21
N VAL A 387 -6.87 -0.44 13.75
CA VAL A 387 -7.99 0.51 13.55
C VAL A 387 -8.14 0.85 12.08
N VAL A 388 -7.04 1.15 11.38
CA VAL A 388 -7.03 1.43 9.94
C VAL A 388 -7.60 0.26 9.15
N SER A 389 -7.21 -0.99 9.45
CA SER A 389 -7.71 -2.17 8.75
C SER A 389 -9.23 -2.32 8.87
N ILE A 390 -9.78 -2.10 10.07
CA ILE A 390 -11.24 -2.14 10.29
C ILE A 390 -11.94 -1.05 9.45
N PHE A 391 -11.42 0.16 9.46
CA PHE A 391 -11.96 1.26 8.65
C PHE A 391 -11.88 0.95 7.15
N LEU A 392 -10.76 0.40 6.67
CA LEU A 392 -10.59 0.04 5.27
C LEU A 392 -11.53 -1.09 4.83
N ILE A 393 -11.78 -2.12 5.67
CA ILE A 393 -12.74 -3.19 5.37
C ILE A 393 -14.12 -2.58 5.10
N LEU A 394 -14.58 -1.68 5.97
CA LEU A 394 -15.89 -1.04 5.84
C LEU A 394 -15.91 0.00 4.70
N ALA A 395 -14.87 0.81 4.59
CA ALA A 395 -14.79 1.89 3.61
C ALA A 395 -14.71 1.36 2.16
N ASN A 396 -14.04 0.24 1.92
CA ASN A 396 -13.93 -0.31 0.57
C ASN A 396 -15.28 -0.85 0.07
N ALA A 397 -15.98 -1.65 0.86
CA ALA A 397 -17.32 -2.13 0.49
C ALA A 397 -18.34 -0.97 0.45
N GLY A 398 -18.31 -0.10 1.47
CA GLY A 398 -19.19 1.07 1.55
C GLY A 398 -18.94 2.09 0.44
N GLY A 399 -17.68 2.31 0.06
CA GLY A 399 -17.30 3.20 -1.05
C GLY A 399 -17.81 2.71 -2.40
N GLY A 400 -17.76 1.39 -2.65
CA GLY A 400 -18.35 0.80 -3.85
C GLY A 400 -19.87 1.00 -3.91
N ALA A 401 -20.59 0.71 -2.81
CA ALA A 401 -22.02 0.94 -2.72
C ALA A 401 -22.38 2.44 -2.84
N PHE A 402 -21.57 3.32 -2.29
CA PHE A 402 -21.74 4.77 -2.40
C PHE A 402 -21.64 5.26 -3.85
N VAL A 403 -20.70 4.72 -4.62
CA VAL A 403 -20.54 5.04 -6.05
C VAL A 403 -21.67 4.42 -6.87
N ASP A 404 -22.17 3.22 -6.53
CA ASP A 404 -23.35 2.61 -7.19
C ASP A 404 -24.61 3.47 -7.03
N LEU A 405 -24.79 4.09 -5.85
CA LEU A 405 -25.99 4.88 -5.55
C LEU A 405 -25.93 6.31 -6.12
N LEU A 406 -24.77 6.95 -6.09
CA LEU A 406 -24.63 8.38 -6.39
C LEU A 406 -23.87 8.67 -7.70
N GLY A 407 -23.12 7.69 -8.20
CA GLY A 407 -22.28 7.83 -9.40
C GLY A 407 -20.83 8.22 -9.11
N TYR A 408 -19.99 8.07 -10.14
CA TYR A 408 -18.54 8.24 -10.03
C TYR A 408 -18.08 9.66 -9.65
N GLN A 409 -18.83 10.69 -9.99
CA GLN A 409 -18.49 12.08 -9.60
C GLN A 409 -18.35 12.24 -8.08
N TYR A 410 -19.07 11.45 -7.32
CA TYR A 410 -19.10 11.50 -5.86
C TYR A 410 -17.86 10.90 -5.18
N ILE A 411 -16.88 10.36 -5.93
CA ILE A 411 -15.56 10.01 -5.38
C ILE A 411 -14.87 11.21 -4.70
N TYR A 412 -15.10 12.43 -5.21
CA TYR A 412 -14.60 13.67 -4.59
C TYR A 412 -15.31 13.95 -3.27
N VAL A 413 -16.63 13.71 -3.20
CA VAL A 413 -17.43 13.90 -1.98
C VAL A 413 -16.99 12.94 -0.90
N TRP A 414 -16.80 11.67 -1.23
CA TRP A 414 -16.26 10.66 -0.32
C TRP A 414 -14.93 11.11 0.29
N ASP A 415 -14.02 11.55 -0.56
CA ASP A 415 -12.69 11.96 -0.15
C ASP A 415 -12.73 13.19 0.78
N PHE A 416 -13.43 14.26 0.43
CA PHE A 416 -13.47 15.42 1.31
C PHE A 416 -14.26 15.19 2.61
N LEU A 417 -15.28 14.32 2.63
CA LEU A 417 -16.01 14.00 3.86
C LEU A 417 -15.13 13.25 4.85
N PHE A 418 -14.48 12.18 4.41
CA PHE A 418 -13.59 11.41 5.29
C PHE A 418 -12.34 12.18 5.68
N THR A 419 -11.76 12.98 4.77
CA THR A 419 -10.66 13.89 5.10
C THR A 419 -11.11 14.97 6.10
N GLY A 420 -12.32 15.50 5.98
CA GLY A 420 -12.91 16.43 6.92
C GLY A 420 -13.09 15.83 8.32
N LEU A 421 -13.61 14.61 8.41
CA LEU A 421 -13.69 13.86 9.68
C LEU A 421 -12.29 13.61 10.27
N GLY A 422 -11.33 13.26 9.43
CA GLY A 422 -9.93 13.13 9.82
C GLY A 422 -9.33 14.44 10.33
N LEU A 423 -9.62 15.56 9.69
CA LEU A 423 -9.19 16.90 10.14
C LEU A 423 -9.79 17.27 11.48
N PHE A 424 -11.06 16.94 11.74
CA PHE A 424 -11.65 17.12 13.05
C PHE A 424 -10.90 16.32 14.13
N ALA A 425 -10.62 15.05 13.86
CA ALA A 425 -9.84 14.24 14.77
C ALA A 425 -8.40 14.76 14.96
N LEU A 426 -7.76 15.26 13.89
CA LEU A 426 -6.45 15.91 13.94
C LEU A 426 -6.49 17.22 14.75
N PHE A 427 -7.57 17.98 14.67
CA PHE A 427 -7.73 19.18 15.49
C PHE A 427 -7.81 18.84 16.98
N MET A 428 -8.55 17.80 17.36
CA MET A 428 -8.60 17.32 18.74
C MET A 428 -7.23 16.83 19.21
N LEU A 429 -6.53 16.11 18.35
CA LEU A 429 -5.16 15.67 18.58
C LEU A 429 -4.21 16.87 18.78
N TYR A 430 -4.31 17.88 17.91
CA TYR A 430 -3.51 19.12 17.98
C TYR A 430 -3.74 19.88 19.28
N CYS A 431 -4.99 20.00 19.72
CA CYS A 431 -5.31 20.61 21.02
C CYS A 431 -4.66 19.82 22.18
N GLY A 432 -4.74 18.49 22.13
CA GLY A 432 -4.08 17.62 23.11
C GLY A 432 -2.55 17.74 23.09
N TRP A 433 -1.95 17.81 21.90
CA TRP A 433 -0.52 18.01 21.71
C TRP A 433 -0.05 19.37 22.25
N LYS A 434 -0.79 20.45 21.93
CA LYS A 434 -0.49 21.80 22.41
C LYS A 434 -0.54 21.92 23.94
N ARG A 435 -1.54 21.27 24.58
CA ARG A 435 -1.66 21.23 26.06
C ARG A 435 -0.49 20.51 26.74
N ARG A 436 0.20 19.61 26.01
CA ARG A 436 1.36 18.83 26.51
C ARG A 436 2.70 19.43 26.08
N GLY A 437 2.79 20.73 25.91
CA GLY A 437 4.03 21.42 25.60
C GLY A 437 4.29 21.71 24.13
N GLY A 438 3.52 21.13 23.21
CA GLY A 438 3.60 21.45 21.78
C GLY A 438 4.99 21.19 21.19
N ARG A 439 5.49 22.10 20.36
CA ARG A 439 6.76 21.95 19.65
C ARG A 439 7.99 21.92 20.56
N GLU A 440 7.94 22.62 21.69
CA GLU A 440 9.14 22.90 22.50
C GLU A 440 9.40 21.83 23.56
N SER A 441 8.35 21.26 24.15
CA SER A 441 8.49 20.37 25.32
C SER A 441 7.50 19.20 25.31
N TYR A 442 7.02 18.78 24.11
CA TYR A 442 6.09 17.67 24.02
C TYR A 442 6.71 16.36 24.52
N THR A 443 6.02 15.71 25.44
CA THR A 443 6.29 14.34 25.88
C THR A 443 5.10 13.46 25.55
N PRO A 444 5.32 12.30 24.89
CA PRO A 444 4.26 11.36 24.61
C PRO A 444 3.62 10.83 25.91
N PRO A 445 2.30 10.92 26.11
CA PRO A 445 1.66 10.43 27.33
C PRO A 445 1.74 8.91 27.43
N LEU A 446 2.05 8.40 28.63
CA LEU A 446 2.03 6.97 28.95
C LEU A 446 0.75 6.59 29.69
N ALA A 447 0.29 5.34 29.50
CA ALA A 447 -0.87 4.82 30.22
C ALA A 447 -0.59 4.82 31.73
N GLY A 448 -1.34 5.64 32.47
CA GLY A 448 -1.15 5.86 33.93
C GLY A 448 -0.81 7.29 34.31
N GLU A 449 -0.41 8.15 33.39
CA GLU A 449 -0.19 9.57 33.62
C GLU A 449 -1.47 10.38 33.29
N GLY A 450 -2.36 10.49 34.27
CA GLY A 450 -3.47 11.43 34.32
C GLY A 450 -4.62 11.15 33.32
N ALA A 451 -5.72 10.63 33.83
CA ALA A 451 -7.05 10.74 33.24
C ALA A 451 -7.53 12.20 33.27
#